data_db2825974ef262634cc07e5885161849
#
_entry.id   db2825974ef262634cc07e5885161849
#
_cell.length_a   1.000
_cell.length_b   1.000
_cell.length_c   1.000
_cell.angle_alpha   90.00
_cell.angle_beta   90.00
_cell.angle_gamma   90.00
#
_symmetry.space_group_name_H-M   'P 1'
#
loop_
_entity.id
_entity.type
_entity.pdbx_description
1 polymer ?
#
loop_
_entity_poly.entity_id
_entity_poly.type
_entity_poly.pdbx_seq_one_letter_code
_entity_poly.pdbx_strand_id
1 'polypeptide(L)'
;MENISEHISYSEAIYSPTAIEKKISNEPNDEQLDSMKAVATNIFERVRAHFGKPIRINSFFRSGALNKAVGGAITSQHCKGEAIDVTGLPYGTKNSEIFHYIKDNLDFDQLIWEFGDKKEPLWVHFSYNLRGNKRKCLRSVKDHNGKTIYQNFV
;
A
#
# COMPACT_ATOMS: atom_id res chain seq x y z
N MET A 1 14.16 14.48 -9.20
CA MET A 1 12.83 13.92 -9.53
C MET A 1 11.77 14.58 -8.69
N GLU A 2 10.62 14.85 -9.29
CA GLU A 2 9.51 15.44 -8.57
C GLU A 2 8.94 14.47 -7.52
N ASN A 3 8.35 15.04 -6.47
CA ASN A 3 7.62 14.22 -5.49
C ASN A 3 6.43 13.51 -6.16
N ILE A 4 6.06 12.37 -5.61
CA ILE A 4 4.86 11.64 -6.05
C ILE A 4 3.60 12.41 -5.59
N SER A 5 3.63 12.95 -4.37
CA SER A 5 2.59 13.80 -3.81
C SER A 5 3.22 14.74 -2.77
N GLU A 6 2.41 15.56 -2.12
CA GLU A 6 2.90 16.53 -1.14
C GLU A 6 3.81 15.92 -0.07
N HIS A 7 3.45 14.75 0.44
CA HIS A 7 4.17 14.11 1.55
C HIS A 7 4.89 12.81 1.13
N ILE A 8 4.97 12.49 -0.14
CA ILE A 8 5.70 11.31 -0.63
C ILE A 8 6.73 11.74 -1.67
N SER A 9 8.01 11.63 -1.32
CA SER A 9 9.10 11.85 -2.27
C SER A 9 9.21 10.69 -3.26
N TYR A 10 9.81 10.95 -4.43
CA TYR A 10 10.10 9.89 -5.39
C TYR A 10 11.00 8.81 -4.78
N SER A 11 12.06 9.23 -4.08
CA SER A 11 12.99 8.27 -3.48
C SER A 11 12.33 7.40 -2.42
N GLU A 12 11.42 7.94 -1.64
CA GLU A 12 10.65 7.17 -0.65
C GLU A 12 9.72 6.15 -1.34
N ALA A 13 9.09 6.56 -2.43
CA ALA A 13 8.15 5.70 -3.15
C ALA A 13 8.80 4.49 -3.81
N ILE A 14 10.06 4.59 -4.20
CA ILE A 14 10.82 3.47 -4.81
C ILE A 14 11.76 2.77 -3.84
N TYR A 15 11.82 3.23 -2.59
CA TYR A 15 12.76 2.68 -1.62
C TYR A 15 12.48 1.21 -1.32
N SER A 16 13.51 0.39 -1.38
CA SER A 16 13.47 -1.01 -0.99
C SER A 16 14.86 -1.48 -0.56
N PRO A 17 15.02 -1.90 0.70
CA PRO A 17 16.29 -2.48 1.16
C PRO A 17 16.73 -3.68 0.31
N THR A 18 15.79 -4.52 -0.10
CA THR A 18 16.06 -5.69 -0.96
C THR A 18 16.58 -5.26 -2.34
N ALA A 19 15.98 -4.24 -2.94
CA ALA A 19 16.43 -3.73 -4.24
C ALA A 19 17.86 -3.19 -4.15
N ILE A 20 18.20 -2.49 -3.08
CA ILE A 20 19.54 -1.95 -2.85
C ILE A 20 20.54 -3.09 -2.66
N GLU A 21 20.23 -4.03 -1.77
CA GLU A 21 21.10 -5.17 -1.45
C GLU A 21 21.37 -6.05 -2.67
N LYS A 22 20.32 -6.37 -3.43
CA LYS A 22 20.42 -7.24 -4.61
C LYS A 22 20.70 -6.51 -5.91
N LYS A 23 20.88 -5.20 -5.86
CA LYS A 23 21.15 -4.34 -7.03
C LYS A 23 20.08 -4.50 -8.11
N ILE A 24 18.83 -4.54 -7.71
CA ILE A 24 17.68 -4.64 -8.62
C ILE A 24 17.16 -3.23 -8.90
N SER A 25 16.97 -2.90 -10.20
CA SER A 25 16.34 -1.64 -10.58
C SER A 25 14.89 -1.61 -10.11
N ASN A 26 14.49 -0.49 -9.52
CA ASN A 26 13.13 -0.29 -9.04
C ASN A 26 12.58 1.07 -9.51
N GLU A 27 12.73 1.35 -10.80
CA GLU A 27 12.26 2.60 -11.39
C GLU A 27 10.95 2.38 -12.15
N PRO A 28 9.90 3.16 -11.82
CA PRO A 28 8.62 3.07 -12.53
C PRO A 28 8.71 3.73 -13.91
N ASN A 29 7.91 3.23 -14.84
CA ASN A 29 7.66 3.90 -16.12
C ASN A 29 6.59 4.99 -15.94
N ASP A 30 6.30 5.73 -17.01
CA ASP A 30 5.35 6.85 -16.96
C ASP A 30 3.94 6.41 -16.56
N GLU A 31 3.45 5.29 -17.09
CA GLU A 31 2.13 4.76 -16.75
C GLU A 31 2.04 4.37 -15.27
N GLN A 32 3.08 3.72 -14.75
CA GLN A 32 3.17 3.37 -13.34
C GLN A 32 3.24 4.61 -12.46
N LEU A 33 3.99 5.64 -12.88
CA LEU A 33 4.05 6.91 -12.15
C LEU A 33 2.68 7.59 -12.07
N ASP A 34 1.89 7.55 -13.15
CA ASP A 34 0.53 8.10 -13.13
C ASP A 34 -0.34 7.39 -12.09
N SER A 35 -0.26 6.06 -12.05
CA SER A 35 -0.97 5.27 -11.04
C SER A 35 -0.50 5.57 -9.63
N MET A 36 0.81 5.72 -9.43
CA MET A 36 1.38 6.08 -8.13
C MET A 36 0.87 7.44 -7.64
N LYS A 37 0.84 8.43 -8.52
CA LYS A 37 0.30 9.75 -8.19
C LYS A 37 -1.18 9.68 -7.83
N ALA A 38 -1.95 8.84 -8.52
CA ALA A 38 -3.38 8.69 -8.27
C ALA A 38 -3.67 8.09 -6.89
N VAL A 39 -3.01 6.99 -6.52
CA VAL A 39 -3.22 6.37 -5.19
C VAL A 39 -2.70 7.28 -4.08
N ALA A 40 -1.59 7.96 -4.30
CA ALA A 40 -1.04 8.90 -3.33
C ALA A 40 -2.01 10.07 -3.07
N THR A 41 -2.49 10.71 -4.13
CA THR A 41 -3.36 11.88 -4.01
C THR A 41 -4.74 11.53 -3.49
N ASN A 42 -5.34 10.45 -3.99
CA ASN A 42 -6.73 10.10 -3.67
C ASN A 42 -6.88 9.36 -2.34
N ILE A 43 -5.85 8.69 -1.86
CA ILE A 43 -5.94 7.94 -0.61
C ILE A 43 -4.90 8.42 0.41
N PHE A 44 -3.61 8.27 0.13
CA PHE A 44 -2.56 8.55 1.12
C PHE A 44 -2.64 9.97 1.70
N GLU A 45 -2.70 10.98 0.84
CA GLU A 45 -2.74 12.39 1.29
C GLU A 45 -4.03 12.70 2.06
N ARG A 46 -5.12 12.04 1.71
CA ARG A 46 -6.40 12.21 2.43
C ARG A 46 -6.31 11.64 3.85
N VAL A 47 -5.70 10.48 4.00
CA VAL A 47 -5.43 9.86 5.31
C VAL A 47 -4.48 10.74 6.12
N ARG A 48 -3.39 11.19 5.50
CA ARG A 48 -2.39 12.06 6.12
C ARG A 48 -3.03 13.34 6.67
N ALA A 49 -3.88 13.97 5.88
CA ALA A 49 -4.57 15.20 6.27
C ALA A 49 -5.59 14.96 7.40
N HIS A 50 -6.33 13.86 7.32
CA HIS A 50 -7.37 13.55 8.33
C HIS A 50 -6.75 13.35 9.72
N PHE A 51 -5.68 12.57 9.82
CA PHE A 51 -5.05 12.28 11.12
C PHE A 51 -4.07 13.36 11.56
N GLY A 52 -3.62 14.23 10.66
CA GLY A 52 -2.70 15.32 10.97
C GLY A 52 -1.33 14.86 11.47
N LYS A 53 -0.93 13.65 11.17
CA LYS A 53 0.31 13.03 11.62
C LYS A 53 0.98 12.28 10.45
N PRO A 54 2.31 12.13 10.48
CA PRO A 54 2.99 11.31 9.48
C PRO A 54 2.46 9.88 9.46
N ILE A 55 2.44 9.30 8.27
CA ILE A 55 2.07 7.91 8.03
C ILE A 55 3.28 7.24 7.37
N ARG A 56 3.76 6.14 7.94
CA ARG A 56 4.92 5.44 7.41
C ARG A 56 4.53 4.56 6.23
N ILE A 57 5.28 4.67 5.14
CA ILE A 57 5.14 3.79 3.98
C ILE A 57 6.07 2.59 4.17
N ASN A 58 5.49 1.39 4.19
CA ASN A 58 6.24 0.13 4.28
C ASN A 58 6.64 -0.36 2.89
N SER A 59 5.78 -0.18 1.88
CA SER A 59 6.04 -0.57 0.51
C SER A 59 5.13 0.24 -0.42
N PHE A 60 5.68 0.71 -1.52
CA PHE A 60 4.89 1.41 -2.53
C PHE A 60 5.14 0.76 -3.89
N PHE A 61 6.03 1.30 -4.73
CA PHE A 61 6.30 0.70 -6.03
C PHE A 61 7.29 -0.46 -5.93
N ARG A 62 6.99 -1.54 -6.63
CA ARG A 62 7.90 -2.68 -6.84
C ARG A 62 7.98 -3.02 -8.32
N SER A 63 9.18 -3.00 -8.90
CA SER A 63 9.40 -3.55 -10.24
C SER A 63 9.08 -5.04 -10.26
N GLY A 64 8.85 -5.60 -11.45
CA GLY A 64 8.59 -7.03 -11.58
C GLY A 64 9.71 -7.89 -10.99
N ALA A 65 10.96 -7.51 -11.25
CA ALA A 65 12.14 -8.23 -10.72
C ALA A 65 12.20 -8.14 -9.18
N LEU A 66 11.94 -6.97 -8.60
CA LEU A 66 11.91 -6.81 -7.15
C LEU A 66 10.76 -7.61 -6.53
N ASN A 67 9.59 -7.56 -7.13
CA ASN A 67 8.42 -8.30 -6.66
C ASN A 67 8.72 -9.80 -6.59
N LYS A 68 9.37 -10.34 -7.62
CA LYS A 68 9.79 -11.74 -7.64
C LYS A 68 10.79 -12.04 -6.51
N ALA A 69 11.75 -11.15 -6.29
CA ALA A 69 12.79 -11.33 -5.27
C ALA A 69 12.22 -11.35 -3.84
N VAL A 70 11.15 -10.58 -3.57
CA VAL A 70 10.49 -10.55 -2.25
C VAL A 70 9.34 -11.56 -2.12
N GLY A 71 9.09 -12.37 -3.15
CA GLY A 71 8.04 -13.39 -3.12
C GLY A 71 6.63 -12.84 -3.26
N GLY A 72 6.45 -11.69 -3.87
CA GLY A 72 5.13 -11.11 -4.12
C GLY A 72 4.36 -11.85 -5.19
N ALA A 73 3.05 -11.70 -5.19
CA ALA A 73 2.18 -12.30 -6.20
C ALA A 73 2.46 -11.69 -7.59
N ILE A 74 2.40 -12.51 -8.64
CA ILE A 74 2.60 -12.05 -10.03
C ILE A 74 1.63 -10.92 -10.38
N THR A 75 0.40 -10.96 -9.85
CA THR A 75 -0.64 -9.96 -10.08
C THR A 75 -0.63 -8.83 -9.05
N SER A 76 0.47 -8.63 -8.33
CA SER A 76 0.58 -7.60 -7.30
C SER A 76 0.28 -6.19 -7.86
N GLN A 77 -0.59 -5.47 -7.17
CA GLN A 77 -0.91 -4.08 -7.51
C GLN A 77 0.26 -3.14 -7.28
N HIS A 78 1.22 -3.51 -6.42
CA HIS A 78 2.47 -2.75 -6.24
C HIS A 78 3.28 -2.66 -7.53
N CYS A 79 3.24 -3.69 -8.38
CA CYS A 79 3.94 -3.69 -9.66
C CYS A 79 3.33 -2.75 -10.69
N LYS A 80 2.08 -2.37 -10.51
CA LYS A 80 1.39 -1.41 -11.38
C LYS A 80 1.46 0.02 -10.84
N GLY A 81 2.04 0.21 -9.67
CA GLY A 81 2.05 1.50 -8.98
C GLY A 81 0.72 1.85 -8.33
N GLU A 82 -0.19 0.90 -8.20
CA GLU A 82 -1.56 1.14 -7.75
C GLU A 82 -1.77 0.99 -6.25
N ALA A 83 -0.79 0.45 -5.52
CA ALA A 83 -0.96 0.09 -4.11
C ALA A 83 0.13 0.65 -3.21
N ILE A 84 -0.26 0.96 -1.97
CA ILE A 84 0.66 1.37 -0.89
C ILE A 84 0.33 0.56 0.36
N ASP A 85 1.38 0.09 1.05
CA ASP A 85 1.28 -0.49 2.39
C ASP A 85 1.75 0.54 3.40
N VAL A 86 0.94 0.82 4.41
CA VAL A 86 1.24 1.85 5.41
C VAL A 86 1.04 1.36 6.83
N THR A 87 1.70 2.04 7.77
CA THR A 87 1.41 1.94 9.20
C THR A 87 1.46 3.31 9.85
N GLY A 88 0.53 3.56 10.75
CA GLY A 88 0.50 4.79 11.55
C GLY A 88 1.15 4.62 12.92
N LEU A 89 1.50 3.38 13.30
CA LEU A 89 1.96 3.06 14.66
C LEU A 89 3.17 3.86 15.14
N PRO A 90 4.22 4.10 14.32
CA PRO A 90 5.37 4.88 14.77
C PRO A 90 5.02 6.32 15.19
N TYR A 91 3.88 6.84 14.74
CA TYR A 91 3.46 8.23 14.97
C TYR A 91 2.18 8.33 15.80
N GLY A 92 1.74 7.21 16.40
CA GLY A 92 0.62 7.19 17.31
C GLY A 92 -0.77 7.09 16.69
N THR A 93 -0.88 6.70 15.43
CA THR A 93 -2.17 6.46 14.77
C THR A 93 -2.39 4.96 14.64
N LYS A 94 -3.54 4.47 15.11
CA LYS A 94 -3.89 3.06 15.01
C LYS A 94 -4.19 2.66 13.56
N ASN A 95 -3.68 1.51 13.15
CA ASN A 95 -3.93 1.00 11.80
C ASN A 95 -5.41 0.69 11.56
N SER A 96 -6.15 0.26 12.58
CA SER A 96 -7.60 0.07 12.49
C SER A 96 -8.33 1.38 12.17
N GLU A 97 -7.89 2.48 12.72
CA GLU A 97 -8.48 3.80 12.44
C GLU A 97 -8.21 4.22 11.00
N ILE A 98 -7.00 3.97 10.50
CA ILE A 98 -6.66 4.22 9.08
C ILE A 98 -7.56 3.39 8.18
N PHE A 99 -7.68 2.09 8.45
CA PHE A 99 -8.52 1.18 7.67
C PHE A 99 -9.97 1.66 7.61
N HIS A 100 -10.57 1.94 8.75
CA HIS A 100 -11.98 2.35 8.81
C HIS A 100 -12.20 3.73 8.18
N TYR A 101 -11.26 4.66 8.33
CA TYR A 101 -11.38 5.95 7.68
C TYR A 101 -11.44 5.79 6.15
N ILE A 102 -10.55 5.00 5.56
CA ILE A 102 -10.55 4.74 4.12
C ILE A 102 -11.85 4.06 3.71
N LYS A 103 -12.23 3.01 4.42
CA LYS A 103 -13.44 2.22 4.13
C LYS A 103 -14.69 3.08 4.10
N ASP A 104 -14.83 3.99 5.05
CA ASP A 104 -16.06 4.77 5.24
C ASP A 104 -16.10 6.08 4.45
N ASN A 105 -14.94 6.60 4.01
CA ASN A 105 -14.88 7.96 3.47
C ASN A 105 -14.25 8.10 2.09
N LEU A 106 -13.46 7.12 1.62
CA LEU A 106 -12.68 7.28 0.38
C LEU A 106 -13.07 6.24 -0.66
N ASP A 107 -12.75 6.54 -1.93
CA ASP A 107 -12.78 5.56 -3.00
C ASP A 107 -11.48 4.77 -3.00
N PHE A 108 -11.57 3.46 -3.23
CA PHE A 108 -10.43 2.55 -3.32
C PHE A 108 -10.80 1.33 -4.15
N ASP A 109 -9.80 0.66 -4.71
CA ASP A 109 -10.01 -0.60 -5.42
C ASP A 109 -10.01 -1.77 -4.44
N GLN A 110 -8.89 -1.96 -3.72
CA GLN A 110 -8.80 -2.94 -2.64
C GLN A 110 -8.33 -2.25 -1.35
N LEU A 111 -8.85 -2.72 -0.24
CA LEU A 111 -8.46 -2.30 1.10
C LEU A 111 -8.28 -3.55 1.93
N ILE A 112 -7.07 -3.78 2.46
CA ILE A 112 -6.75 -5.03 3.14
C ILE A 112 -6.28 -4.77 4.56
N TRP A 113 -6.96 -5.43 5.49
CA TRP A 113 -6.57 -5.57 6.88
C TRP A 113 -5.51 -6.66 6.95
N GLU A 114 -4.23 -6.26 6.99
CA GLU A 114 -3.11 -7.19 6.82
C GLU A 114 -2.71 -7.81 8.14
N PHE A 115 -3.01 -9.10 8.30
CA PHE A 115 -2.65 -9.91 9.46
C PHE A 115 -3.13 -9.31 10.79
N GLY A 116 -2.33 -9.47 11.86
CA GLY A 116 -2.72 -8.97 13.17
C GLY A 116 -3.85 -9.79 13.78
N ASP A 117 -4.77 -9.10 14.44
CA ASP A 117 -5.95 -9.72 15.05
C ASP A 117 -7.22 -8.95 14.66
N LYS A 118 -8.33 -9.25 15.30
CA LYS A 118 -9.60 -8.57 14.98
C LYS A 118 -9.64 -7.11 15.44
N LYS A 119 -8.72 -6.70 16.30
CA LYS A 119 -8.65 -5.34 16.83
C LYS A 119 -7.72 -4.45 16.03
N GLU A 120 -6.56 -4.98 15.61
CA GLU A 120 -5.54 -4.21 14.90
C GLU A 120 -4.87 -5.04 13.82
N PRO A 121 -4.77 -4.55 12.59
CA PRO A 121 -3.90 -5.16 11.58
C PRO A 121 -2.45 -4.76 11.85
N LEU A 122 -1.51 -5.53 11.32
CA LEU A 122 -0.09 -5.19 11.37
C LEU A 122 0.23 -4.00 10.46
N TRP A 123 -0.44 -3.91 9.33
CA TRP A 123 -0.39 -2.75 8.43
C TRP A 123 -1.67 -2.71 7.60
N VAL A 124 -1.82 -1.64 6.82
CA VAL A 124 -2.97 -1.46 5.91
C VAL A 124 -2.46 -1.39 4.49
N HIS A 125 -3.04 -2.21 3.63
CA HIS A 125 -2.83 -2.14 2.18
C HIS A 125 -4.02 -1.45 1.55
N PHE A 126 -3.78 -0.47 0.67
CA PHE A 126 -4.84 0.12 -0.13
C PHE A 126 -4.37 0.35 -1.55
N SER A 127 -5.31 0.28 -2.48
CA SER A 127 -5.04 0.51 -3.89
C SER A 127 -6.09 1.42 -4.52
N TYR A 128 -5.69 2.02 -5.62
CA TYR A 128 -6.56 2.91 -6.41
C TYR A 128 -6.36 2.59 -7.89
N ASN A 129 -7.45 2.37 -8.61
CA ASN A 129 -7.42 2.05 -10.03
C ASN A 129 -8.04 3.18 -10.84
N LEU A 130 -7.25 3.78 -11.74
CA LEU A 130 -7.71 4.87 -12.59
C LEU A 130 -8.87 4.47 -13.52
N ARG A 131 -9.03 3.17 -13.78
CA ARG A 131 -10.09 2.64 -14.66
C ARG A 131 -11.37 2.27 -13.92
N GLY A 132 -11.38 2.35 -12.60
CA GLY A 132 -12.55 2.05 -11.78
C GLY A 132 -12.18 1.27 -10.53
N ASN A 133 -12.77 1.67 -9.41
CA ASN A 133 -12.51 1.13 -8.08
C ASN A 133 -13.62 0.16 -7.66
N LYS A 134 -13.25 -1.04 -7.25
CA LYS A 134 -14.21 -2.10 -6.86
C LYS A 134 -14.65 -2.03 -5.41
N ARG A 135 -13.97 -1.24 -4.58
CA ARG A 135 -14.23 -1.09 -3.13
C ARG A 135 -14.24 -2.42 -2.40
N LYS A 136 -13.28 -3.27 -2.70
CA LYS A 136 -13.19 -4.59 -2.11
C LYS A 136 -12.40 -4.56 -0.81
N CYS A 137 -13.05 -4.90 0.30
CA CYS A 137 -12.42 -4.97 1.62
C CYS A 137 -12.09 -6.41 1.97
N LEU A 138 -10.83 -6.65 2.30
CA LEU A 138 -10.30 -7.98 2.60
C LEU A 138 -9.55 -7.98 3.93
N ARG A 139 -9.38 -9.18 4.45
CA ARG A 139 -8.47 -9.48 5.55
C ARG A 139 -7.49 -10.55 5.09
N SER A 140 -6.21 -10.37 5.35
CA SER A 140 -5.22 -11.42 5.12
C SER A 140 -4.89 -12.15 6.41
N VAL A 141 -4.81 -13.48 6.32
CA VAL A 141 -4.47 -14.35 7.45
C VAL A 141 -3.58 -15.48 6.95
N LYS A 142 -2.87 -16.13 7.85
CA LYS A 142 -2.14 -17.37 7.53
C LYS A 142 -3.03 -18.56 7.78
N ASP A 143 -3.04 -19.53 6.85
CA ASP A 143 -3.68 -20.82 7.08
C ASP A 143 -2.80 -21.72 7.96
N HIS A 144 -3.25 -22.93 8.25
CA HIS A 144 -2.51 -23.88 9.10
C HIS A 144 -1.16 -24.31 8.48
N ASN A 145 -0.97 -24.14 7.17
CA ASN A 145 0.30 -24.42 6.49
C ASN A 145 1.20 -23.20 6.37
N GLY A 146 0.81 -22.05 6.95
CA GLY A 146 1.56 -20.81 6.87
C GLY A 146 1.40 -20.04 5.57
N LYS A 147 0.45 -20.47 4.70
CA LYS A 147 0.17 -19.77 3.45
C LYS A 147 -0.77 -18.60 3.69
N THR A 148 -0.48 -17.46 3.05
CA THR A 148 -1.36 -16.28 3.12
C THR A 148 -2.64 -16.55 2.32
N ILE A 149 -3.78 -16.34 2.98
CA ILE A 149 -5.09 -16.38 2.34
C ILE A 149 -5.83 -15.08 2.61
N TYR A 150 -6.74 -14.73 1.70
CA TYR A 150 -7.53 -13.51 1.78
C TYR A 150 -8.99 -13.86 1.98
N GLN A 151 -9.63 -13.21 2.95
CA GLN A 151 -11.03 -13.40 3.29
C GLN A 151 -11.74 -12.06 3.16
N ASN A 152 -13.05 -12.08 2.90
CA ASN A 152 -13.83 -10.87 2.96
C ASN A 152 -13.77 -10.28 4.36
N PHE A 153 -13.57 -8.95 4.45
CA PHE A 153 -13.63 -8.26 5.73
C PHE A 153 -15.09 -8.16 6.17
N VAL A 154 -15.33 -8.59 7.39
CA VAL A 154 -16.68 -8.58 7.97
C VAL A 154 -16.69 -7.77 9.26
#